data_2bbca5328476e5d5dbb677ea4e2901ca
#
_entry.id   2bbca5328476e5d5dbb677ea4e2901ca
#
_cell.length_a   1.000
_cell.length_b   1.000
_cell.length_c   1.000
_cell.angle_alpha   90.00
_cell.angle_beta   90.00
_cell.angle_gamma   90.00
#
_symmetry.space_group_name_H-M   'P 1'
#
loop_
_entity.id
_entity.type
_entity.pdbx_description
1 polymer ?
#
loop_
_entity_poly.entity_id
_entity_poly.type
_entity_poly.pdbx_seq_one_letter_code
_entity_poly.pdbx_strand_id
1 'polypeptide(L)'
;MNTVLIGRFKQLRRSPWAVVVSLFLVIVFAYLMGKVDQTSTTILVYSKDQQVNVTSLIHDLNQTQHLLFKESNENEARDQVKEGKAEVALEAGINDFKLILTSETTLTEKVNQHVKAHYEQRIQTQSLAKQFTSKEAGMINKKIEEAPIFKVNVESMQKTEGIMLQENMQALFGFTLFFIIYTIGFSVLKILQDRKIGVWDRLLISRLSKVDLYTGNLVYSFLIAYVEVIVIFSTFHFGLGVDFNGRFVLSLLIVIPYLLATVALCMFLAGVVKSIAQYHVLIPLLAVSMAMIGGAY
;
A
#
# COMPACT_ATOMS: atom_id res chain seq x y z
N MET A 1 3.24 28.41 27.84
CA MET A 1 2.82 27.34 26.92
C MET A 1 1.38 27.51 26.39
N ASN A 2 0.35 27.58 27.26
CA ASN A 2 -1.07 27.67 26.81
C ASN A 2 -1.36 28.86 25.88
N THR A 3 -0.76 30.03 26.13
CA THR A 3 -0.98 31.23 25.32
C THR A 3 -0.51 31.05 23.87
N VAL A 4 0.61 30.33 23.66
CA VAL A 4 1.14 30.02 22.33
C VAL A 4 0.22 29.06 21.59
N LEU A 5 -0.25 28.00 22.26
CA LEU A 5 -1.21 27.05 21.70
C LEU A 5 -2.51 27.72 21.26
N ILE A 6 -3.11 28.52 22.14
CA ILE A 6 -4.37 29.24 21.83
C ILE A 6 -4.15 30.19 20.63
N GLY A 7 -3.01 30.89 20.59
CA GLY A 7 -2.66 31.75 19.47
C GLY A 7 -2.57 30.99 18.15
N ARG A 8 -1.91 29.84 18.14
CA ARG A 8 -1.78 28.96 16.97
C ARG A 8 -3.12 28.38 16.50
N PHE A 9 -3.96 27.90 17.42
CA PHE A 9 -5.31 27.43 17.07
C PHE A 9 -6.19 28.55 16.50
N LYS A 10 -6.11 29.77 17.07
CA LYS A 10 -6.83 30.92 16.52
C LYS A 10 -6.34 31.29 15.11
N GLN A 11 -5.06 31.16 14.85
CA GLN A 11 -4.48 31.35 13.52
C GLN A 11 -4.95 30.28 12.52
N LEU A 12 -4.99 29.00 12.94
CA LEU A 12 -5.53 27.90 12.14
C LEU A 12 -6.98 28.15 11.73
N ARG A 13 -7.83 28.60 12.67
CA ARG A 13 -9.22 28.92 12.36
C ARG A 13 -9.39 30.04 11.33
N ARG A 14 -8.41 30.95 11.23
CA ARG A 14 -8.44 32.03 10.23
C ARG A 14 -7.96 31.58 8.86
N SER A 15 -7.08 30.61 8.76
CA SER A 15 -6.61 30.05 7.48
C SER A 15 -6.47 28.53 7.58
N PRO A 16 -7.59 27.76 7.57
CA PRO A 16 -7.57 26.30 7.66
C PRO A 16 -7.15 25.65 6.34
N TRP A 17 -7.03 26.44 5.27
CA TRP A 17 -6.91 25.98 3.89
C TRP A 17 -5.77 24.98 3.68
N ALA A 18 -4.62 25.17 4.32
CA ALA A 18 -3.48 24.27 4.18
C ALA A 18 -3.79 22.85 4.71
N VAL A 19 -4.47 22.74 5.85
CA VAL A 19 -4.85 21.45 6.44
C VAL A 19 -6.00 20.80 5.65
N VAL A 20 -6.94 21.59 5.17
CA VAL A 20 -8.07 21.10 4.36
C VAL A 20 -7.56 20.54 3.02
N VAL A 21 -6.62 21.24 2.37
CA VAL A 21 -6.04 20.79 1.09
C VAL A 21 -5.21 19.53 1.30
N SER A 22 -4.39 19.42 2.36
CA SER A 22 -3.62 18.20 2.63
C SER A 22 -4.55 17.03 2.90
N LEU A 23 -5.57 17.19 3.73
CA LEU A 23 -6.61 16.18 4.00
C LEU A 23 -7.30 15.69 2.71
N PHE A 24 -7.75 16.64 1.89
CA PHE A 24 -8.40 16.33 0.62
C PHE A 24 -7.48 15.55 -0.31
N LEU A 25 -6.22 15.98 -0.42
CA LEU A 25 -5.23 15.36 -1.30
C LEU A 25 -4.89 13.94 -0.86
N VAL A 26 -4.74 13.70 0.46
CA VAL A 26 -4.52 12.35 1.01
C VAL A 26 -5.70 11.43 0.71
N ILE A 27 -6.93 11.89 0.97
CA ILE A 27 -8.14 11.09 0.75
C ILE A 27 -8.29 10.75 -0.74
N VAL A 28 -8.13 11.74 -1.63
CA VAL A 28 -8.22 11.51 -3.09
C VAL A 28 -7.14 10.55 -3.55
N PHE A 29 -5.90 10.74 -3.12
CA PHE A 29 -4.79 9.92 -3.56
C PHE A 29 -4.93 8.47 -3.08
N ALA A 30 -5.28 8.27 -1.81
CA ALA A 30 -5.51 6.95 -1.27
C ALA A 30 -6.74 6.27 -1.90
N TYR A 31 -7.79 7.02 -2.24
CA TYR A 31 -8.94 6.49 -2.99
C TYR A 31 -8.56 6.06 -4.41
N LEU A 32 -7.74 6.85 -5.11
CA LEU A 32 -7.25 6.50 -6.45
C LEU A 32 -6.35 5.27 -6.41
N MET A 33 -5.42 5.20 -5.46
CA MET A 33 -4.52 4.06 -5.31
C MET A 33 -5.27 2.79 -4.87
N GLY A 34 -6.23 2.91 -3.96
CA GLY A 34 -7.07 1.76 -3.56
C GLY A 34 -7.98 1.21 -4.67
N LYS A 35 -8.22 1.97 -5.74
CA LYS A 35 -8.94 1.46 -6.93
C LYS A 35 -8.03 0.82 -7.98
N VAL A 36 -6.77 1.20 -8.05
CA VAL A 36 -5.83 0.64 -9.05
C VAL A 36 -5.64 -0.86 -8.83
N ASP A 37 -5.65 -1.33 -7.58
CA ASP A 37 -5.50 -2.75 -7.26
C ASP A 37 -6.79 -3.60 -7.44
N GLN A 38 -7.94 -2.98 -7.75
CA GLN A 38 -9.18 -3.72 -8.03
C GLN A 38 -9.32 -4.16 -9.50
N THR A 39 -8.43 -3.75 -10.37
CA THR A 39 -8.36 -4.33 -11.70
C THR A 39 -7.75 -5.72 -11.58
N SER A 40 -8.62 -6.75 -11.59
CA SER A 40 -8.19 -8.15 -11.74
C SER A 40 -7.20 -8.21 -12.91
N THR A 41 -5.93 -8.48 -12.60
CA THR A 41 -4.89 -8.51 -13.63
C THR A 41 -5.20 -9.66 -14.56
N THR A 42 -5.50 -9.35 -15.81
CA THR A 42 -5.80 -10.34 -16.82
C THR A 42 -4.49 -10.99 -17.30
N ILE A 43 -4.36 -12.28 -17.05
CA ILE A 43 -3.23 -13.10 -17.50
C ILE A 43 -3.64 -13.78 -18.79
N LEU A 44 -2.90 -13.53 -19.85
CA LEU A 44 -3.18 -14.12 -21.15
C LEU A 44 -2.58 -15.52 -21.23
N VAL A 45 -3.40 -16.51 -21.55
CA VAL A 45 -3.01 -17.91 -21.64
C VAL A 45 -3.11 -18.38 -23.09
N TYR A 46 -2.04 -19.00 -23.58
CA TYR A 46 -2.05 -19.65 -24.89
C TYR A 46 -1.26 -20.97 -24.82
N SER A 47 -1.51 -21.86 -25.76
CA SER A 47 -0.75 -23.08 -25.92
C SER A 47 -0.31 -23.26 -27.36
N LYS A 48 0.89 -23.79 -27.54
CA LYS A 48 1.38 -24.26 -28.84
C LYS A 48 0.99 -25.70 -29.11
N ASP A 49 0.73 -26.46 -28.05
CA ASP A 49 0.38 -27.86 -28.12
C ASP A 49 -1.14 -28.01 -28.29
N GLN A 50 -1.57 -28.60 -29.41
CA GLN A 50 -2.99 -28.89 -29.67
C GLN A 50 -3.62 -29.88 -28.69
N GLN A 51 -2.81 -30.60 -27.91
CA GLN A 51 -3.28 -31.58 -26.93
C GLN A 51 -3.63 -30.93 -25.57
N VAL A 52 -3.27 -29.66 -25.37
CA VAL A 52 -3.60 -28.93 -24.14
C VAL A 52 -4.97 -28.28 -24.31
N ASN A 53 -5.92 -28.71 -23.51
CA ASN A 53 -7.21 -28.02 -23.44
C ASN A 53 -7.07 -26.74 -22.61
N VAL A 54 -6.79 -25.64 -23.30
CA VAL A 54 -6.57 -24.32 -22.67
C VAL A 54 -7.80 -23.87 -21.90
N THR A 55 -9.00 -24.15 -22.40
CA THR A 55 -10.27 -23.72 -21.78
C THR A 55 -10.47 -24.42 -20.41
N SER A 56 -10.18 -25.72 -20.32
CA SER A 56 -10.27 -26.44 -19.03
C SER A 56 -9.21 -25.97 -18.03
N LEU A 57 -7.97 -25.71 -18.49
CA LEU A 57 -6.90 -25.17 -17.66
C LEU A 57 -7.27 -23.79 -17.10
N ILE A 58 -7.82 -22.92 -17.92
CA ILE A 58 -8.29 -21.59 -17.51
C ILE A 58 -9.42 -21.71 -16.48
N HIS A 59 -10.34 -22.64 -16.68
CA HIS A 59 -11.43 -22.87 -15.72
C HIS A 59 -10.87 -23.26 -14.35
N ASP A 60 -9.90 -24.17 -14.31
CA ASP A 60 -9.26 -24.64 -13.07
C ASP A 60 -8.45 -23.53 -12.40
N LEU A 61 -7.68 -22.76 -13.17
CA LEU A 61 -6.87 -21.64 -12.66
C LEU A 61 -7.74 -20.46 -12.15
N ASN A 62 -8.91 -20.25 -12.73
CA ASN A 62 -9.86 -19.20 -12.33
C ASN A 62 -10.70 -19.55 -11.09
N GLN A 63 -10.58 -20.74 -10.52
CA GLN A 63 -11.26 -21.07 -9.26
C GLN A 63 -10.75 -20.23 -8.07
N THR A 64 -9.61 -19.57 -8.23
CA THR A 64 -9.04 -18.67 -7.21
C THR A 64 -9.44 -17.22 -7.54
N GLN A 65 -10.05 -16.51 -6.61
CA GLN A 65 -10.78 -15.25 -6.83
C GLN A 65 -9.96 -14.02 -7.28
N HIS A 66 -8.62 -14.11 -7.43
CA HIS A 66 -7.77 -12.92 -7.57
C HIS A 66 -6.98 -12.79 -8.87
N LEU A 67 -6.94 -13.84 -9.70
CA LEU A 67 -6.26 -13.85 -10.98
C LEU A 67 -7.28 -14.22 -12.05
N LEU A 68 -7.37 -13.41 -13.12
CA LEU A 68 -8.22 -13.69 -14.26
C LEU A 68 -7.37 -14.20 -15.42
N PHE A 69 -7.44 -15.50 -15.67
CA PHE A 69 -6.82 -16.11 -16.84
C PHE A 69 -7.79 -16.06 -18.02
N LYS A 70 -7.32 -15.54 -19.15
CA LYS A 70 -8.09 -15.39 -20.38
C LYS A 70 -7.35 -16.02 -21.55
N GLU A 71 -8.07 -16.78 -22.37
CA GLU A 71 -7.52 -17.36 -23.58
C GLU A 71 -7.12 -16.27 -24.60
N SER A 72 -5.95 -16.41 -25.19
CA SER A 72 -5.43 -15.51 -26.21
C SER A 72 -4.58 -16.27 -27.24
N ASN A 73 -4.24 -15.63 -28.33
CA ASN A 73 -3.30 -16.17 -29.31
C ASN A 73 -1.86 -15.80 -28.96
N GLU A 74 -0.87 -16.63 -29.38
CA GLU A 74 0.55 -16.38 -29.10
C GLU A 74 0.99 -14.96 -29.49
N ASN A 75 0.63 -14.51 -30.71
CA ASN A 75 1.04 -13.19 -31.21
C ASN A 75 0.44 -12.07 -30.37
N GLU A 76 -0.84 -12.17 -30.08
CA GLU A 76 -1.56 -11.17 -29.26
C GLU A 76 -1.02 -11.11 -27.84
N ALA A 77 -0.79 -12.26 -27.18
CA ALA A 77 -0.25 -12.32 -25.85
C ALA A 77 1.15 -11.71 -25.76
N ARG A 78 2.02 -12.00 -26.73
CA ARG A 78 3.37 -11.46 -26.79
C ARG A 78 3.39 -9.96 -27.09
N ASP A 79 2.53 -9.48 -27.99
CA ASP A 79 2.46 -8.07 -28.33
C ASP A 79 1.92 -7.25 -27.15
N GLN A 80 0.89 -7.73 -26.45
CA GLN A 80 0.36 -7.05 -25.27
C GLN A 80 1.39 -6.99 -24.12
N VAL A 81 2.21 -8.05 -23.92
CA VAL A 81 3.30 -8.02 -22.95
C VAL A 81 4.40 -7.04 -23.38
N LYS A 82 4.79 -7.02 -24.67
CA LYS A 82 5.79 -6.05 -25.16
C LYS A 82 5.34 -4.59 -25.05
N GLU A 83 4.06 -4.33 -25.29
CA GLU A 83 3.46 -2.99 -25.19
C GLU A 83 3.18 -2.57 -23.73
N GLY A 84 3.42 -3.46 -22.75
CA GLY A 84 3.14 -3.21 -21.33
C GLY A 84 1.65 -3.16 -20.99
N LYS A 85 0.78 -3.67 -21.87
CA LYS A 85 -0.68 -3.77 -21.63
C LYS A 85 -1.04 -4.98 -20.77
N ALA A 86 -0.23 -6.02 -20.81
CA ALA A 86 -0.30 -7.18 -19.92
C ALA A 86 1.07 -7.36 -19.25
N GLU A 87 1.08 -7.60 -17.94
CA GLU A 87 2.32 -7.82 -17.20
C GLU A 87 2.87 -9.22 -17.41
N VAL A 88 1.97 -10.20 -17.60
CA VAL A 88 2.29 -11.62 -17.67
C VAL A 88 1.47 -12.31 -18.75
N ALA A 89 2.10 -13.17 -19.53
CA ALA A 89 1.45 -14.16 -20.36
C ALA A 89 1.94 -15.56 -20.02
N LEU A 90 1.03 -16.53 -20.05
CA LEU A 90 1.28 -17.95 -19.74
C LEU A 90 1.26 -18.76 -21.04
N GLU A 91 2.38 -19.35 -21.39
CA GLU A 91 2.49 -20.41 -22.41
C GLU A 91 2.28 -21.75 -21.70
N ALA A 92 1.16 -22.41 -21.95
CA ALA A 92 0.77 -23.65 -21.31
C ALA A 92 1.24 -24.86 -22.12
N GLY A 93 2.06 -25.72 -21.53
CA GLY A 93 2.43 -27.02 -22.04
C GLY A 93 1.67 -28.17 -21.35
N ILE A 94 1.96 -29.42 -21.75
CA ILE A 94 1.27 -30.59 -21.17
C ILE A 94 1.68 -30.83 -19.72
N ASN A 95 3.00 -30.78 -19.43
CA ASN A 95 3.59 -31.03 -18.12
C ASN A 95 4.48 -29.88 -17.63
N ASP A 96 4.64 -28.84 -18.42
CA ASP A 96 5.43 -27.68 -18.14
C ASP A 96 4.66 -26.40 -18.50
N PHE A 97 5.16 -25.28 -18.05
CA PHE A 97 4.65 -23.96 -18.41
C PHE A 97 5.79 -22.97 -18.51
N LYS A 98 5.57 -21.92 -19.27
CA LYS A 98 6.50 -20.81 -19.41
C LYS A 98 5.78 -19.49 -19.20
N LEU A 99 6.31 -18.66 -18.31
CA LEU A 99 5.83 -17.28 -18.12
C LEU A 99 6.63 -16.34 -19.01
N ILE A 100 5.92 -15.48 -19.73
CA ILE A 100 6.49 -14.38 -20.52
C ILE A 100 6.21 -13.11 -19.73
N LEU A 101 7.28 -12.45 -19.30
CA LEU A 101 7.24 -11.33 -18.35
C LEU A 101 7.86 -10.10 -18.99
N THR A 102 7.38 -8.91 -18.63
CA THR A 102 8.07 -7.64 -18.94
C THR A 102 9.11 -7.33 -17.86
N SER A 103 8.80 -7.62 -16.60
CA SER A 103 9.67 -7.43 -15.44
C SER A 103 9.30 -8.41 -14.33
N GLU A 104 10.26 -8.71 -13.46
CA GLU A 104 9.98 -9.48 -12.24
C GLU A 104 9.31 -8.57 -11.22
N THR A 105 8.02 -8.79 -10.96
CA THR A 105 7.22 -8.08 -9.98
C THR A 105 6.66 -9.05 -8.94
N THR A 106 6.15 -8.55 -7.83
CA THR A 106 5.46 -9.37 -6.82
C THR A 106 4.28 -10.13 -7.44
N LEU A 107 3.61 -9.55 -8.43
CA LEU A 107 2.53 -10.19 -9.17
C LEU A 107 3.04 -11.39 -9.98
N THR A 108 4.14 -11.23 -10.71
CA THR A 108 4.72 -12.29 -11.54
C THR A 108 5.13 -13.50 -10.69
N GLU A 109 5.63 -13.25 -9.48
CA GLU A 109 5.97 -14.32 -8.53
C GLU A 109 4.71 -15.03 -8.00
N LYS A 110 3.64 -14.30 -7.67
CA LYS A 110 2.34 -14.87 -7.26
C LYS A 110 1.74 -15.75 -8.36
N VAL A 111 1.78 -15.28 -9.62
CA VAL A 111 1.32 -16.06 -10.78
C VAL A 111 2.15 -17.33 -10.95
N ASN A 112 3.47 -17.21 -10.86
CA ASN A 112 4.38 -18.35 -10.96
C ASN A 112 4.08 -19.41 -9.90
N GLN A 113 3.95 -19.02 -8.65
CA GLN A 113 3.62 -19.93 -7.54
C GLN A 113 2.26 -20.60 -7.73
N HIS A 114 1.23 -19.85 -8.16
CA HIS A 114 -0.11 -20.38 -8.39
C HIS A 114 -0.15 -21.41 -9.53
N VAL A 115 0.44 -21.06 -10.67
CA VAL A 115 0.52 -21.95 -11.84
C VAL A 115 1.36 -23.18 -11.53
N LYS A 116 2.51 -23.01 -10.88
CA LYS A 116 3.39 -24.11 -10.47
C LYS A 116 2.68 -25.10 -9.55
N ALA A 117 1.98 -24.62 -8.53
CA ALA A 117 1.22 -25.47 -7.61
C ALA A 117 0.15 -26.29 -8.35
N HIS A 118 -0.56 -25.68 -9.31
CA HIS A 118 -1.56 -26.36 -10.13
C HIS A 118 -0.92 -27.47 -11.00
N TYR A 119 0.20 -27.19 -11.66
CA TYR A 119 0.91 -28.19 -12.47
C TYR A 119 1.49 -29.33 -11.62
N GLU A 120 2.07 -29.04 -10.47
CA GLU A 120 2.56 -30.06 -9.53
C GLU A 120 1.43 -30.98 -9.06
N GLN A 121 0.28 -30.44 -8.70
CA GLN A 121 -0.91 -31.20 -8.32
C GLN A 121 -1.38 -32.09 -9.48
N ARG A 122 -1.42 -31.58 -10.70
CA ARG A 122 -1.83 -32.34 -11.89
C ARG A 122 -0.88 -33.49 -12.18
N ILE A 123 0.44 -33.27 -12.11
CA ILE A 123 1.47 -34.31 -12.32
C ILE A 123 1.36 -35.40 -11.24
N GLN A 124 1.17 -35.02 -9.97
CA GLN A 124 0.96 -35.97 -8.87
C GLN A 124 -0.28 -36.82 -9.09
N THR A 125 -1.40 -36.21 -9.46
CA THR A 125 -2.66 -36.93 -9.74
C THR A 125 -2.50 -37.88 -10.92
N GLN A 126 -1.80 -37.49 -11.98
CA GLN A 126 -1.54 -38.36 -13.13
C GLN A 126 -0.59 -39.51 -12.80
N SER A 127 0.42 -39.29 -11.97
CA SER A 127 1.35 -40.34 -11.54
C SER A 127 0.67 -41.37 -10.66
N LEU A 128 -0.22 -40.95 -9.79
CA LEU A 128 -1.07 -41.86 -8.98
C LEU A 128 -2.02 -42.65 -9.87
N ALA A 129 -2.69 -42.01 -10.82
CA ALA A 129 -3.60 -42.71 -11.75
C ALA A 129 -2.92 -43.77 -12.63
N LYS A 130 -1.62 -43.61 -12.95
CA LYS A 130 -0.83 -44.62 -13.69
C LYS A 130 -0.44 -45.84 -12.86
N GLN A 131 -0.41 -45.76 -11.53
CA GLN A 131 -0.04 -46.87 -10.62
C GLN A 131 -1.21 -47.79 -10.26
N PHE A 132 -2.44 -47.37 -10.54
CA PHE A 132 -3.65 -48.14 -10.20
C PHE A 132 -4.36 -48.69 -11.45
N THR A 133 -4.98 -49.86 -11.33
CA THR A 133 -5.74 -50.49 -12.40
C THR A 133 -6.95 -49.64 -12.79
N SER A 134 -7.35 -49.63 -14.06
CA SER A 134 -8.35 -48.69 -14.64
C SER A 134 -9.71 -48.63 -13.89
N LYS A 135 -10.09 -49.67 -13.17
CA LYS A 135 -11.32 -49.76 -12.37
C LYS A 135 -11.19 -49.06 -11.00
N GLU A 136 -10.01 -49.08 -10.43
CA GLU A 136 -9.66 -48.43 -9.16
C GLU A 136 -9.37 -46.91 -9.40
N ALA A 137 -8.79 -46.59 -10.57
CA ALA A 137 -8.55 -45.19 -10.98
C ALA A 137 -9.85 -44.37 -11.09
N GLY A 138 -10.95 -44.99 -11.57
CA GLY A 138 -12.27 -44.35 -11.64
C GLY A 138 -12.89 -44.09 -10.25
N MET A 139 -12.71 -45.01 -9.29
CA MET A 139 -13.15 -44.81 -7.90
C MET A 139 -12.28 -43.81 -7.14
N ILE A 140 -10.99 -43.79 -7.45
CA ILE A 140 -10.03 -42.85 -6.83
C ILE A 140 -10.28 -41.43 -7.35
N ASN A 141 -10.48 -41.23 -8.67
CA ASN A 141 -10.82 -39.91 -9.21
C ASN A 141 -12.11 -39.34 -8.59
N LYS A 142 -13.15 -40.20 -8.45
CA LYS A 142 -14.39 -39.78 -7.80
C LYS A 142 -14.22 -39.46 -6.30
N LYS A 143 -13.35 -40.20 -5.61
CA LYS A 143 -12.99 -39.91 -4.21
C LYS A 143 -12.05 -38.69 -4.06
N ILE A 144 -11.21 -38.40 -5.05
CA ILE A 144 -10.35 -37.19 -5.07
C ILE A 144 -11.20 -35.95 -5.33
N GLU A 145 -12.24 -36.02 -6.18
CA GLU A 145 -13.22 -34.95 -6.37
C GLU A 145 -14.10 -34.71 -5.12
N GLU A 146 -14.52 -35.81 -4.43
CA GLU A 146 -15.36 -35.73 -3.24
C GLU A 146 -14.56 -35.40 -1.94
N ALA A 147 -13.31 -35.85 -1.86
CA ALA A 147 -12.42 -35.58 -0.74
C ALA A 147 -10.97 -35.56 -1.25
N PRO A 148 -10.40 -34.39 -1.59
CA PRO A 148 -9.03 -34.29 -2.02
C PRO A 148 -8.11 -34.85 -0.93
N ILE A 149 -7.38 -35.95 -1.27
CA ILE A 149 -6.47 -36.69 -0.36
C ILE A 149 -5.33 -35.81 0.15
N PHE A 150 -5.03 -34.75 -0.57
CA PHE A 150 -4.21 -33.63 -0.17
C PHE A 150 -5.04 -32.35 -0.34
N LYS A 151 -5.82 -31.99 0.68
CA LYS A 151 -5.91 -30.57 0.99
C LYS A 151 -4.49 -30.19 1.38
N VAL A 152 -3.71 -29.62 0.46
CA VAL A 152 -2.71 -28.66 0.85
C VAL A 152 -3.54 -27.53 1.45
N ASN A 153 -3.84 -27.63 2.73
CA ASN A 153 -4.08 -26.46 3.52
C ASN A 153 -2.71 -25.74 3.45
N VAL A 154 -2.52 -24.94 2.43
CA VAL A 154 -1.74 -23.74 2.60
C VAL A 154 -2.56 -22.98 3.62
N GLU A 155 -2.38 -23.29 4.87
CA GLU A 155 -2.65 -22.41 5.96
C GLU A 155 -1.61 -21.31 5.75
N SER A 156 -1.90 -20.45 4.78
CA SER A 156 -1.41 -19.11 4.79
C SER A 156 -1.82 -18.64 6.18
N MET A 157 -0.87 -18.50 7.10
CA MET A 157 -1.10 -17.86 8.40
C MET A 157 -1.68 -16.45 8.20
N GLN A 158 -1.73 -15.99 6.98
CA GLN A 158 -2.50 -14.87 6.46
C GLN A 158 -3.58 -15.42 5.53
N LYS A 159 -4.85 -15.27 5.93
CA LYS A 159 -5.99 -15.44 5.02
C LYS A 159 -5.67 -14.69 3.72
N THR A 160 -5.93 -15.31 2.56
CA THR A 160 -5.67 -14.70 1.23
C THR A 160 -6.38 -13.35 1.06
N GLU A 161 -7.51 -13.14 1.72
CA GLU A 161 -8.12 -11.81 1.92
C GLU A 161 -7.19 -10.84 2.67
N GLY A 162 -6.30 -11.33 3.54
CA GLY A 162 -5.34 -10.51 4.28
C GLY A 162 -4.20 -9.94 3.44
N ILE A 163 -3.80 -10.57 2.34
CA ILE A 163 -2.66 -10.10 1.54
C ILE A 163 -3.07 -8.87 0.70
N MET A 164 -4.25 -8.89 0.06
CA MET A 164 -4.75 -7.71 -0.66
C MET A 164 -5.12 -6.57 0.28
N LEU A 165 -5.75 -6.87 1.41
CA LEU A 165 -6.01 -5.88 2.46
C LEU A 165 -4.70 -5.32 3.02
N GLN A 166 -3.64 -6.12 3.07
CA GLN A 166 -2.33 -5.69 3.56
C GLN A 166 -1.63 -4.74 2.60
N GLU A 167 -1.68 -4.96 1.28
CA GLU A 167 -1.13 -4.05 0.27
C GLU A 167 -1.89 -2.71 0.28
N ASN A 168 -3.22 -2.73 0.30
CA ASN A 168 -4.05 -1.53 0.42
C ASN A 168 -3.80 -0.79 1.74
N MET A 169 -3.62 -1.51 2.84
CA MET A 169 -3.29 -0.94 4.14
C MET A 169 -1.89 -0.33 4.14
N GLN A 170 -0.90 -0.99 3.52
CA GLN A 170 0.45 -0.45 3.39
C GLN A 170 0.46 0.86 2.60
N ALA A 171 -0.22 0.91 1.46
CA ALA A 171 -0.35 2.12 0.66
C ALA A 171 -1.06 3.24 1.46
N LEU A 172 -2.16 2.93 2.15
CA LEU A 172 -2.90 3.87 2.98
C LEU A 172 -2.01 4.47 4.08
N PHE A 173 -1.32 3.61 4.84
CA PHE A 173 -0.39 4.08 5.88
C PHE A 173 0.76 4.88 5.26
N GLY A 174 1.40 4.34 4.20
CA GLY A 174 2.53 4.97 3.54
C GLY A 174 2.20 6.38 3.05
N PHE A 175 1.12 6.54 2.30
CA PHE A 175 0.71 7.85 1.79
C PHE A 175 0.23 8.79 2.90
N THR A 176 -0.51 8.29 3.89
CA THR A 176 -0.91 9.11 5.04
C THR A 176 0.31 9.68 5.76
N LEU A 177 1.29 8.83 6.09
CA LEU A 177 2.50 9.24 6.78
C LEU A 177 3.36 10.17 5.91
N PHE A 178 3.44 9.92 4.61
CA PHE A 178 4.13 10.79 3.66
C PHE A 178 3.55 12.21 3.64
N PHE A 179 2.22 12.36 3.47
CA PHE A 179 1.60 13.67 3.40
C PHE A 179 1.64 14.42 4.73
N ILE A 180 1.59 13.71 5.85
CA ILE A 180 1.71 14.31 7.19
C ILE A 180 3.06 15.01 7.39
N ILE A 181 4.15 14.53 6.77
CA ILE A 181 5.43 15.24 6.81
C ILE A 181 5.27 16.66 6.27
N TYR A 182 4.50 16.84 5.20
CA TYR A 182 4.23 18.19 4.65
C TYR A 182 3.42 19.04 5.61
N THR A 183 2.37 18.50 6.22
CA THR A 183 1.55 19.24 7.19
C THR A 183 2.38 19.70 8.39
N ILE A 184 3.21 18.83 8.93
CA ILE A 184 4.16 19.16 10.00
C ILE A 184 5.18 20.20 9.51
N GLY A 185 5.76 19.98 8.33
CA GLY A 185 6.71 20.90 7.72
C GLY A 185 6.13 22.29 7.54
N PHE A 186 4.93 22.43 7.00
CA PHE A 186 4.24 23.72 6.85
C PHE A 186 3.86 24.36 8.19
N SER A 187 3.53 23.55 9.21
CA SER A 187 3.28 24.04 10.56
C SER A 187 4.54 24.66 11.16
N VAL A 188 5.68 23.98 11.02
CA VAL A 188 6.98 24.46 11.52
C VAL A 188 7.51 25.66 10.70
N LEU A 189 7.24 25.70 9.38
CA LEU A 189 7.61 26.83 8.53
C LEU A 189 7.09 28.16 9.05
N LYS A 190 5.91 28.18 9.67
CA LYS A 190 5.36 29.40 10.29
C LYS A 190 6.26 29.99 11.36
N ILE A 191 7.05 29.17 12.05
CA ILE A 191 8.05 29.63 13.02
C ILE A 191 9.14 30.45 12.33
N LEU A 192 9.63 29.99 11.17
CA LEU A 192 10.62 30.71 10.37
C LEU A 192 10.06 32.02 9.82
N GLN A 193 8.79 32.01 9.41
CA GLN A 193 8.09 33.21 8.94
C GLN A 193 7.95 34.23 10.07
N ASP A 194 7.50 33.79 11.27
CA ASP A 194 7.34 34.65 12.45
C ASP A 194 8.67 35.26 12.90
N ARG A 195 9.78 34.53 12.76
CA ARG A 195 11.14 35.06 12.98
C ARG A 195 11.48 36.15 11.97
N LYS A 196 11.23 35.91 10.68
CA LYS A 196 11.55 36.84 9.62
C LYS A 196 10.81 38.20 9.72
N ILE A 197 9.55 38.16 10.18
CA ILE A 197 8.71 39.36 10.34
C ILE A 197 8.82 39.99 11.73
N GLY A 198 9.72 39.53 12.59
CA GLY A 198 9.97 40.08 13.92
C GLY A 198 8.88 39.78 14.97
N VAL A 199 7.91 38.96 14.67
CA VAL A 199 6.89 38.52 15.66
C VAL A 199 7.53 37.71 16.78
N TRP A 200 8.52 36.92 16.43
CA TRP A 200 9.28 36.12 17.38
C TRP A 200 9.98 36.96 18.45
N ASP A 201 10.62 38.05 18.05
CA ASP A 201 11.33 38.97 18.96
C ASP A 201 10.35 39.67 19.89
N ARG A 202 9.16 40.06 19.40
CA ARG A 202 8.10 40.65 20.21
C ARG A 202 7.56 39.64 21.26
N LEU A 203 7.46 38.39 20.91
CA LEU A 203 7.05 37.32 21.85
C LEU A 203 8.13 37.07 22.92
N LEU A 204 9.40 37.20 22.58
CA LEU A 204 10.52 37.04 23.53
C LEU A 204 10.63 38.21 24.54
N ILE A 205 10.17 39.42 24.17
CA ILE A 205 10.10 40.56 25.08
C ILE A 205 8.92 40.40 26.08
N SER A 206 7.94 39.58 25.73
CA SER A 206 6.86 39.21 26.65
C SER A 206 7.34 38.26 27.74
N ARG A 207 6.46 37.93 28.73
CA ARG A 207 6.77 36.98 29.81
C ARG A 207 6.96 35.53 29.37
N LEU A 208 7.08 35.25 28.06
CA LEU A 208 7.23 33.90 27.53
C LEU A 208 8.71 33.51 27.44
N SER A 209 9.05 32.32 27.96
CA SER A 209 10.40 31.78 27.78
C SER A 209 10.60 31.22 26.35
N LYS A 210 11.86 31.19 25.89
CA LYS A 210 12.19 30.51 24.62
C LYS A 210 11.68 29.08 24.57
N VAL A 211 11.81 28.36 25.70
CA VAL A 211 11.34 26.97 25.83
C VAL A 211 9.83 26.90 25.65
N ASP A 212 9.04 27.82 26.26
CA ASP A 212 7.58 27.86 26.07
C ASP A 212 7.17 28.09 24.63
N LEU A 213 7.92 28.88 23.87
CA LEU A 213 7.66 29.13 22.45
C LEU A 213 7.91 27.89 21.61
N TYR A 214 9.06 27.22 21.82
CA TYR A 214 9.40 26.02 21.06
C TYR A 214 8.50 24.83 21.41
N THR A 215 8.31 24.55 22.69
CA THR A 215 7.45 23.43 23.14
C THR A 215 6.00 23.67 22.75
N GLY A 216 5.50 24.91 22.85
CA GLY A 216 4.15 25.24 22.40
C GLY A 216 3.93 24.99 20.89
N ASN A 217 4.92 25.33 20.05
CA ASN A 217 4.85 25.05 18.62
C ASN A 217 4.99 23.54 18.33
N LEU A 218 5.86 22.82 19.02
CA LEU A 218 6.03 21.37 18.90
C LEU A 218 4.73 20.65 19.21
N VAL A 219 4.11 20.96 20.36
CA VAL A 219 2.83 20.37 20.78
C VAL A 219 1.72 20.72 19.79
N TYR A 220 1.67 21.96 19.31
CA TYR A 220 0.71 22.38 18.28
C TYR A 220 0.85 21.57 16.99
N SER A 221 2.10 21.44 16.46
CA SER A 221 2.35 20.70 15.22
C SER A 221 2.02 19.22 15.38
N PHE A 222 2.33 18.62 16.53
CA PHE A 222 1.95 17.25 16.86
C PHE A 222 0.42 17.08 16.91
N LEU A 223 -0.29 17.96 17.62
CA LEU A 223 -1.74 17.85 17.74
C LEU A 223 -2.47 17.97 16.39
N ILE A 224 -2.05 18.91 15.54
CA ILE A 224 -2.63 19.04 14.19
C ILE A 224 -2.40 17.78 13.37
N ALA A 225 -1.18 17.28 13.32
CA ALA A 225 -0.84 16.07 12.58
C ALA A 225 -1.60 14.85 13.13
N TYR A 226 -1.75 14.74 14.44
CA TYR A 226 -2.47 13.62 15.06
C TYR A 226 -3.97 13.67 14.77
N VAL A 227 -4.59 14.87 14.83
CA VAL A 227 -6.00 15.06 14.43
C VAL A 227 -6.19 14.72 12.95
N GLU A 228 -5.24 15.10 12.08
CA GLU A 228 -5.28 14.76 10.65
C GLU A 228 -5.24 13.24 10.45
N VAL A 229 -4.37 12.50 11.14
CA VAL A 229 -4.36 11.02 11.11
C VAL A 229 -5.70 10.44 11.55
N ILE A 230 -6.26 10.92 12.67
CA ILE A 230 -7.55 10.45 13.16
C ILE A 230 -8.64 10.64 12.11
N VAL A 231 -8.70 11.82 11.47
CA VAL A 231 -9.69 12.11 10.43
C VAL A 231 -9.50 11.20 9.22
N ILE A 232 -8.26 11.03 8.75
CA ILE A 232 -7.96 10.17 7.60
C ILE A 232 -8.35 8.74 7.90
N PHE A 233 -7.84 8.14 8.98
CA PHE A 233 -8.13 6.74 9.34
C PHE A 233 -9.61 6.50 9.61
N SER A 234 -10.31 7.47 10.23
CA SER A 234 -11.76 7.40 10.43
C SER A 234 -12.52 7.44 9.10
N THR A 235 -12.09 8.28 8.15
CA THR A 235 -12.70 8.34 6.81
C THR A 235 -12.52 7.03 6.07
N PHE A 236 -11.35 6.39 6.17
CA PHE A 236 -11.11 5.09 5.55
C PHE A 236 -11.90 3.97 6.23
N HIS A 237 -11.94 3.95 7.55
CA HIS A 237 -12.66 2.91 8.30
C HIS A 237 -14.17 3.00 8.12
N PHE A 238 -14.75 4.18 8.37
CA PHE A 238 -16.21 4.38 8.37
C PHE A 238 -16.77 4.79 7.00
N GLY A 239 -15.98 5.48 6.17
CA GLY A 239 -16.41 5.97 4.87
C GLY A 239 -16.18 5.00 3.72
N LEU A 240 -15.03 4.33 3.70
CA LEU A 240 -14.62 3.44 2.62
C LEU A 240 -14.65 1.95 3.02
N GLY A 241 -15.01 1.64 4.28
CA GLY A 241 -15.14 0.27 4.75
C GLY A 241 -13.82 -0.50 4.89
N VAL A 242 -12.69 0.21 5.01
CA VAL A 242 -11.38 -0.44 5.19
C VAL A 242 -11.34 -1.09 6.57
N ASP A 243 -11.14 -2.40 6.61
CA ASP A 243 -11.06 -3.15 7.87
C ASP A 243 -9.62 -3.13 8.43
N PHE A 244 -9.48 -2.55 9.61
CA PHE A 244 -8.23 -2.55 10.38
C PHE A 244 -8.06 -3.83 11.21
N ASN A 245 -8.75 -4.93 10.86
CA ASN A 245 -8.72 -6.21 11.60
C ASN A 245 -9.03 -6.04 13.11
N GLY A 246 -9.94 -5.14 13.46
CA GLY A 246 -10.29 -4.83 14.84
C GLY A 246 -9.21 -4.05 15.62
N ARG A 247 -8.12 -3.62 14.96
CA ARG A 247 -6.96 -2.95 15.60
C ARG A 247 -6.89 -1.45 15.31
N PHE A 248 -8.03 -0.82 15.01
CA PHE A 248 -8.10 0.61 14.67
C PHE A 248 -7.41 1.51 15.71
N VAL A 249 -7.70 1.30 17.00
CA VAL A 249 -7.08 2.08 18.09
C VAL A 249 -5.58 1.85 18.17
N LEU A 250 -5.13 0.60 17.96
CA LEU A 250 -3.71 0.26 17.96
C LEU A 250 -2.98 0.97 16.82
N SER A 251 -3.59 1.05 15.65
CA SER A 251 -3.05 1.79 14.50
C SER A 251 -2.83 3.27 14.81
N LEU A 252 -3.76 3.91 15.52
CA LEU A 252 -3.62 5.29 15.96
C LEU A 252 -2.50 5.46 16.98
N LEU A 253 -2.30 4.49 17.90
CA LEU A 253 -1.24 4.54 18.89
C LEU A 253 0.16 4.37 18.28
N ILE A 254 0.30 3.48 17.28
CA ILE A 254 1.59 3.22 16.62
C ILE A 254 2.09 4.46 15.87
N VAL A 255 1.20 5.33 15.38
CA VAL A 255 1.59 6.55 14.67
C VAL A 255 2.17 7.62 15.59
N ILE A 256 1.89 7.61 16.89
CA ILE A 256 2.36 8.63 17.86
C ILE A 256 3.90 8.80 17.85
N PRO A 257 4.72 7.75 18.02
CA PRO A 257 6.18 7.91 18.00
C PRO A 257 6.70 8.44 16.66
N TYR A 258 6.09 8.04 15.54
CA TYR A 258 6.44 8.57 14.23
C TYR A 258 6.18 10.08 14.14
N LEU A 259 5.01 10.56 14.56
CA LEU A 259 4.67 11.98 14.57
C LEU A 259 5.62 12.79 15.43
N LEU A 260 5.96 12.28 16.62
CA LEU A 260 6.94 12.95 17.52
C LEU A 260 8.31 13.07 16.85
N ALA A 261 8.79 11.97 16.25
CA ALA A 261 10.07 11.96 15.53
C ALA A 261 10.07 12.94 14.34
N THR A 262 8.99 12.96 13.55
CA THR A 262 8.84 13.83 12.39
C THR A 262 8.77 15.31 12.81
N VAL A 263 8.03 15.63 13.87
CA VAL A 263 7.96 17.01 14.41
C VAL A 263 9.32 17.45 14.89
N ALA A 264 10.04 16.60 15.66
CA ALA A 264 11.38 16.89 16.13
C ALA A 264 12.36 17.13 14.97
N LEU A 265 12.29 16.30 13.93
CA LEU A 265 13.13 16.42 12.74
C LEU A 265 12.85 17.72 11.96
N CYS A 266 11.57 18.04 11.72
CA CYS A 266 11.19 19.29 11.08
C CYS A 266 11.63 20.55 11.88
N MET A 267 11.52 20.47 13.21
CA MET A 267 12.01 21.54 14.10
C MET A 267 13.53 21.66 14.07
N PHE A 268 14.26 20.55 14.06
CA PHE A 268 15.71 20.52 13.91
C PHE A 268 16.13 21.17 12.57
N LEU A 269 15.51 20.78 11.46
CA LEU A 269 15.77 21.38 10.15
C LEU A 269 15.50 22.90 10.17
N ALA A 270 14.41 23.34 10.78
CA ALA A 270 14.11 24.76 10.93
C ALA A 270 15.17 25.52 11.75
N GLY A 271 15.91 24.84 12.62
CA GLY A 271 17.04 25.38 13.37
C GLY A 271 18.31 25.51 12.54
N VAL A 272 18.53 24.60 11.59
CA VAL A 272 19.76 24.52 10.79
C VAL A 272 19.68 25.41 9.54
N VAL A 273 18.53 25.53 8.90
CA VAL A 273 18.35 26.30 7.66
C VAL A 273 18.47 27.79 7.91
N LYS A 274 19.11 28.47 6.96
CA LYS A 274 19.31 29.93 6.99
C LYS A 274 18.17 30.73 6.33
N SER A 275 17.34 30.08 5.51
CA SER A 275 16.28 30.76 4.79
C SER A 275 15.02 29.90 4.64
N ILE A 276 13.88 30.58 4.49
CA ILE A 276 12.58 29.95 4.21
C ILE A 276 12.65 29.14 2.90
N ALA A 277 13.37 29.67 1.87
CA ALA A 277 13.52 28.98 0.59
C ALA A 277 14.25 27.63 0.75
N GLN A 278 15.32 27.57 1.53
CA GLN A 278 16.02 26.32 1.84
C GLN A 278 15.11 25.30 2.52
N TYR A 279 14.29 25.76 3.47
CA TYR A 279 13.35 24.89 4.17
C TYR A 279 12.31 24.28 3.21
N HIS A 280 11.77 25.09 2.28
CA HIS A 280 10.82 24.62 1.27
C HIS A 280 11.39 23.53 0.34
N VAL A 281 12.69 23.56 0.07
CA VAL A 281 13.35 22.52 -0.75
C VAL A 281 13.63 21.27 0.08
N LEU A 282 14.04 21.43 1.33
CA LEU A 282 14.44 20.31 2.19
C LEU A 282 13.25 19.44 2.64
N ILE A 283 12.08 20.02 2.88
CA ILE A 283 10.91 19.23 3.33
C ILE A 283 10.46 18.22 2.26
N PRO A 284 10.24 18.57 0.99
CA PRO A 284 9.93 17.60 -0.05
C PRO A 284 11.01 16.52 -0.22
N LEU A 285 12.28 16.94 -0.24
CA LEU A 285 13.40 16.01 -0.37
C LEU A 285 13.39 14.97 0.76
N LEU A 286 13.21 15.44 2.00
CA LEU A 286 13.13 14.56 3.17
C LEU A 286 11.91 13.65 3.12
N ALA A 287 10.73 14.17 2.76
CA ALA A 287 9.52 13.40 2.68
C ALA A 287 9.64 12.25 1.67
N VAL A 288 10.14 12.55 0.46
CA VAL A 288 10.33 11.53 -0.59
C VAL A 288 11.39 10.49 -0.17
N SER A 289 12.53 10.95 0.37
CA SER A 289 13.59 10.04 0.82
C SER A 289 13.12 9.11 1.93
N MET A 290 12.38 9.62 2.90
CA MET A 290 11.83 8.80 3.98
C MET A 290 10.77 7.82 3.48
N ALA A 291 9.92 8.22 2.54
CA ALA A 291 8.92 7.36 1.94
C ALA A 291 9.55 6.21 1.13
N MET A 292 10.59 6.50 0.34
CA MET A 292 11.32 5.48 -0.41
C MET A 292 12.03 4.48 0.50
N ILE A 293 12.73 4.96 1.54
CA ILE A 293 13.42 4.09 2.52
C ILE A 293 12.40 3.29 3.34
N GLY A 294 11.25 3.89 3.64
CA GLY A 294 10.18 3.26 4.42
C GLY A 294 9.32 2.26 3.63
N GLY A 295 9.55 2.08 2.32
CA GLY A 295 8.75 1.16 1.51
C GLY A 295 7.29 1.60 1.36
N ALA A 296 7.04 2.91 1.24
CA ALA A 296 5.70 3.45 1.04
C ALA A 296 5.20 3.33 -0.41
N TYR A 297 6.07 2.87 -1.30
CA TYR A 297 5.81 2.64 -2.74
C TYR A 297 6.09 1.20 -3.11
#